data_3d440cf032513332798fe20cb2bd7bdb
#
_entry.id   3d440cf032513332798fe20cb2bd7bdb
#
_cell.length_a   1.000
_cell.length_b   1.000
_cell.length_c   1.000
_cell.angle_alpha   90.00
_cell.angle_beta   90.00
_cell.angle_gamma   90.00
#
_symmetry.space_group_name_H-M   'P 1'
#
loop_
_entity.id
_entity.type
_entity.pdbx_description
1 polymer ?
#
loop_
_entity_poly.entity_id
_entity_poly.type
_entity_poly.pdbx_seq_one_letter_code
_entity_poly.pdbx_strand_id
1 'polypeptide(L)'
;LDLEVMRSFSSKYAFALYEAIARRINLKHKFSEELDLEDMRELLGVEAGKLAAYRNLRIKAIEPAVAEVNAITPYHITITPINKGRKVIGFKMHWYVKDEAGLMKSYKELQSAKVGRTKRQKGEADTIIEN
;
A
#
# COMPACT_ATOMS: atom_id res chain seq x y z
N LEU A 1 -15.90 3.29 2.90
CA LEU A 1 -14.62 3.96 3.20
C LEU A 1 -14.71 4.72 4.52
N ASP A 2 -13.70 4.59 5.35
CA ASP A 2 -13.66 5.28 6.64
C ASP A 2 -13.06 6.68 6.47
N LEU A 3 -13.83 7.69 6.83
CA LEU A 3 -13.44 9.10 6.67
C LEU A 3 -12.21 9.45 7.51
N GLU A 4 -12.12 8.92 8.74
CA GLU A 4 -10.96 9.14 9.61
C GLU A 4 -9.67 8.57 8.99
N VAL A 5 -9.77 7.38 8.44
CA VAL A 5 -8.65 6.75 7.73
C VAL A 5 -8.25 7.61 6.53
N MET A 6 -9.22 8.05 5.73
CA MET A 6 -8.93 8.87 4.55
C MET A 6 -8.22 10.17 4.89
N ARG A 7 -8.61 10.81 5.98
CA ARG A 7 -7.97 12.06 6.45
C ARG A 7 -6.57 11.85 7.02
N SER A 8 -6.23 10.63 7.38
CA SER A 8 -4.96 10.32 8.03
C SER A 8 -3.83 9.99 7.08
N PHE A 9 -4.10 9.87 5.78
CA PHE A 9 -3.05 9.60 4.81
C PHE A 9 -2.17 10.82 4.57
N SER A 10 -0.86 10.59 4.51
CA SER A 10 0.14 11.59 4.12
C SER A 10 0.38 11.59 2.62
N SER A 11 0.15 10.45 1.97
CA SER A 11 0.39 10.26 0.54
C SER A 11 -0.92 10.19 -0.23
N LYS A 12 -1.04 10.97 -1.30
CA LYS A 12 -2.17 10.87 -2.24
C LYS A 12 -2.23 9.49 -2.91
N TYR A 13 -1.08 8.85 -3.06
CA TYR A 13 -1.01 7.51 -3.65
C TYR A 13 -1.55 6.45 -2.69
N ALA A 14 -1.35 6.63 -1.39
CA ALA A 14 -1.95 5.77 -0.37
C ALA A 14 -3.46 5.89 -0.37
N PHE A 15 -3.98 7.11 -0.50
CA PHE A 15 -5.43 7.33 -0.62
C PHE A 15 -6.00 6.58 -1.82
N ALA A 16 -5.37 6.73 -2.99
CA ALA A 16 -5.81 6.05 -4.22
C ALA A 16 -5.76 4.53 -4.07
N LEU A 17 -4.70 3.99 -3.46
CA LEU A 17 -4.56 2.56 -3.22
C LEU A 17 -5.65 2.06 -2.28
N TYR A 18 -5.92 2.78 -1.20
CA TYR A 18 -6.98 2.43 -0.26
C TYR A 18 -8.33 2.33 -0.96
N GLU A 19 -8.69 3.34 -1.78
CA GLU A 19 -9.92 3.32 -2.54
C GLU A 19 -9.99 2.12 -3.49
N ALA A 20 -8.89 1.82 -4.18
CA ALA A 20 -8.82 0.72 -5.12
C ALA A 20 -9.05 -0.62 -4.43
N ILE A 21 -8.45 -0.83 -3.25
CA ILE A 21 -8.61 -2.06 -2.49
C ILE A 21 -10.02 -2.14 -1.89
N ALA A 22 -10.57 -1.05 -1.38
CA ALA A 22 -11.93 -1.03 -0.85
C ALA A 22 -12.95 -1.47 -1.90
N ARG A 23 -12.75 -1.09 -3.16
CA ARG A 23 -13.61 -1.55 -4.26
C ARG A 23 -13.47 -3.05 -4.54
N ARG A 24 -12.28 -3.61 -4.34
CA ARG A 24 -11.97 -5.01 -4.63
C ARG A 24 -12.29 -5.96 -3.49
N ILE A 25 -12.26 -5.48 -2.26
CA ILE A 25 -12.43 -6.33 -1.07
C ILE A 25 -13.79 -7.03 -1.03
N ASN A 26 -14.79 -6.46 -1.68
CA ASN A 26 -16.13 -7.03 -1.74
C ASN A 26 -16.27 -8.10 -2.82
N LEU A 27 -15.26 -8.29 -3.64
CA LEU A 27 -15.23 -9.34 -4.67
C LEU A 27 -14.79 -10.65 -4.01
N LYS A 28 -15.75 -11.45 -3.60
CA LYS A 28 -15.56 -12.64 -2.73
C LYS A 28 -14.58 -13.69 -3.25
N HIS A 29 -14.29 -13.67 -4.55
CA HIS A 29 -13.44 -14.70 -5.17
C HIS A 29 -12.11 -14.14 -5.67
N LYS A 30 -11.82 -12.86 -5.37
CA LYS A 30 -10.62 -12.20 -5.87
C LYS A 30 -9.77 -11.69 -4.72
N PHE A 31 -8.56 -12.20 -4.61
CA PHE A 31 -7.60 -11.83 -3.58
C PHE A 31 -6.31 -11.28 -4.17
N SER A 32 -6.16 -11.32 -5.49
CA SER A 32 -4.98 -10.83 -6.19
C SER A 32 -5.34 -10.35 -7.60
N GLU A 33 -4.47 -9.53 -8.14
CA GLU A 33 -4.62 -8.99 -9.49
C GLU A 33 -3.23 -8.71 -10.07
N GLU A 34 -3.06 -9.01 -11.34
CA GLU A 34 -1.85 -8.62 -12.06
C GLU A 34 -2.12 -7.31 -12.80
N LEU A 35 -1.16 -6.39 -12.71
CA LEU A 35 -1.26 -5.05 -13.30
C LEU A 35 0.02 -4.79 -14.08
N ASP A 36 -0.09 -4.24 -15.28
CA ASP A 36 1.10 -3.73 -15.97
C ASP A 36 1.49 -2.36 -15.39
N LEU A 37 2.57 -1.76 -15.90
CA LEU A 37 3.06 -0.48 -15.37
C LEU A 37 2.03 0.62 -15.53
N GLU A 38 1.34 0.70 -16.67
CA GLU A 38 0.33 1.72 -16.91
C GLU A 38 -0.88 1.54 -16.00
N ASP A 39 -1.34 0.30 -15.80
CA ASP A 39 -2.46 0.01 -14.90
C ASP A 39 -2.14 0.42 -13.46
N MET A 40 -0.90 0.16 -13.02
CA MET A 40 -0.47 0.56 -11.67
C MET A 40 -0.42 2.06 -11.53
N ARG A 41 0.11 2.76 -12.53
CA ARG A 41 0.14 4.24 -12.55
C ARG A 41 -1.27 4.81 -12.46
N GLU A 42 -2.19 4.27 -13.24
CA GLU A 42 -3.58 4.69 -13.25
C GLU A 42 -4.25 4.42 -11.91
N LEU A 43 -4.05 3.24 -11.35
CA LEU A 43 -4.62 2.86 -10.05
C LEU A 43 -4.17 3.81 -8.93
N LEU A 44 -2.89 4.19 -8.93
CA LEU A 44 -2.33 5.11 -7.92
C LEU A 44 -2.59 6.58 -8.22
N GLY A 45 -3.14 6.91 -9.39
CA GLY A 45 -3.39 8.28 -9.78
C GLY A 45 -2.11 9.06 -10.10
N VAL A 46 -1.09 8.38 -10.61
CA VAL A 46 0.14 9.03 -11.06
C VAL A 46 -0.14 9.79 -12.36
N GLU A 47 0.08 11.11 -12.34
CA GLU A 47 -0.17 11.95 -13.51
C GLU A 47 0.78 11.62 -14.66
N ALA A 48 0.31 11.79 -15.88
CA ALA A 48 1.12 11.56 -17.08
C ALA A 48 2.42 12.36 -17.01
N GLY A 49 3.54 11.72 -17.31
CA GLY A 49 4.86 12.32 -17.29
C GLY A 49 5.50 12.41 -15.90
N LYS A 50 4.77 12.11 -14.83
CA LYS A 50 5.33 12.09 -13.48
C LYS A 50 5.89 10.72 -13.16
N LEU A 51 6.97 10.68 -12.36
CA LEU A 51 7.60 9.45 -11.87
C LEU A 51 7.88 8.47 -13.02
N ALA A 52 8.43 8.99 -14.13
CA ALA A 52 8.63 8.20 -15.35
C ALA A 52 9.56 7.00 -15.17
N ALA A 53 10.63 7.17 -14.39
CA ALA A 53 11.55 6.07 -14.09
C ALA A 53 10.90 5.12 -13.08
N TYR A 54 11.04 3.81 -13.29
CA TYR A 54 10.53 2.79 -12.38
C TYR A 54 10.99 3.01 -10.94
N ARG A 55 12.26 3.36 -10.75
CA ARG A 55 12.80 3.62 -9.41
C ARG A 55 12.00 4.70 -8.67
N ASN A 56 11.66 5.79 -9.36
CA ASN A 56 10.90 6.87 -8.76
C ASN A 56 9.46 6.45 -8.48
N LEU A 57 8.83 5.71 -9.38
CA LEU A 57 7.50 5.15 -9.18
C LEU A 57 7.50 4.27 -7.92
N ARG A 58 8.48 3.39 -7.78
CA ARG A 58 8.58 2.49 -6.64
C ARG A 58 8.78 3.25 -5.33
N ILE A 59 9.78 4.12 -5.27
CA ILE A 59 10.20 4.79 -4.02
C ILE A 59 9.23 5.89 -3.60
N LYS A 60 8.68 6.64 -4.55
CA LYS A 60 7.86 7.81 -4.24
C LYS A 60 6.36 7.55 -4.23
N ALA A 61 5.90 6.47 -4.88
CA ALA A 61 4.47 6.18 -4.95
C ALA A 61 4.13 4.80 -4.34
N ILE A 62 4.70 3.72 -4.87
CA ILE A 62 4.28 2.36 -4.49
C ILE A 62 4.62 2.05 -3.03
N GLU A 63 5.89 2.17 -2.65
CA GLU A 63 6.33 1.82 -1.30
C GLU A 63 5.65 2.65 -0.21
N PRO A 64 5.58 3.98 -0.33
CA PRO A 64 4.86 4.78 0.66
C PRO A 64 3.37 4.46 0.73
N ALA A 65 2.73 4.20 -0.41
CA ALA A 65 1.31 3.86 -0.45
C ALA A 65 1.03 2.54 0.28
N VAL A 66 1.80 1.51 -0.03
CA VAL A 66 1.66 0.20 0.62
C VAL A 66 1.92 0.31 2.12
N ALA A 67 2.99 1.01 2.50
CA ALA A 67 3.33 1.18 3.92
C ALA A 67 2.21 1.85 4.70
N GLU A 68 1.63 2.93 4.17
CA GLU A 68 0.57 3.66 4.84
C GLU A 68 -0.74 2.88 4.92
N VAL A 69 -1.14 2.24 3.83
CA VAL A 69 -2.36 1.41 3.84
C VAL A 69 -2.20 0.27 4.85
N ASN A 70 -1.05 -0.39 4.86
CA ASN A 70 -0.80 -1.48 5.81
C ASN A 70 -0.73 -1.00 7.27
N ALA A 71 -0.31 0.24 7.50
CA ALA A 71 -0.19 0.79 8.85
C ALA A 71 -1.54 1.11 9.49
N ILE A 72 -2.45 1.76 8.76
CA ILE A 72 -3.62 2.41 9.37
C ILE A 72 -4.98 1.91 8.88
N THR A 73 -5.03 0.98 7.93
CA THR A 73 -6.31 0.49 7.40
C THR A 73 -6.57 -0.96 7.82
N PRO A 74 -7.81 -1.45 7.66
CA PRO A 74 -8.12 -2.86 7.91
C PRO A 74 -7.49 -3.82 6.91
N TYR A 75 -6.83 -3.32 5.86
CA TYR A 75 -6.33 -4.14 4.75
C TYR A 75 -4.83 -4.31 4.82
N HIS A 76 -4.37 -5.49 4.42
CA HIS A 76 -2.94 -5.75 4.19
C HIS A 76 -2.73 -6.01 2.71
N ILE A 77 -1.76 -5.30 2.12
CA ILE A 77 -1.48 -5.35 0.69
C ILE A 77 -0.03 -5.71 0.48
N THR A 78 0.22 -6.59 -0.48
CA THR A 78 1.56 -6.90 -0.97
C THR A 78 1.58 -6.62 -2.47
N ILE A 79 2.57 -5.86 -2.93
CA ILE A 79 2.79 -5.58 -4.35
C ILE A 79 4.16 -6.12 -4.72
N THR A 80 4.18 -7.13 -5.59
CA THR A 80 5.41 -7.81 -6.02
C THR A 80 5.68 -7.51 -7.49
N PRO A 81 6.89 -7.05 -7.85
CA PRO A 81 7.18 -6.79 -9.26
C PRO A 81 7.23 -8.07 -10.07
N ILE A 82 6.77 -7.97 -11.32
CA ILE A 82 6.89 -9.02 -12.33
C ILE A 82 7.98 -8.57 -13.29
N ASN A 83 8.99 -9.40 -13.46
CA ASN A 83 10.15 -9.07 -14.29
C ASN A 83 10.15 -9.86 -15.59
N LYS A 84 10.65 -9.22 -16.65
CA LYS A 84 11.06 -9.89 -17.87
C LYS A 84 12.55 -9.61 -18.03
N GLY A 85 13.39 -10.62 -17.74
CA GLY A 85 14.81 -10.40 -17.59
C GLY A 85 15.08 -9.47 -16.42
N ARG A 86 15.78 -8.36 -16.66
CA ARG A 86 16.10 -7.35 -15.63
C ARG A 86 15.08 -6.22 -15.56
N LYS A 87 14.09 -6.23 -16.46
CA LYS A 87 13.11 -5.16 -16.58
C LYS A 87 11.84 -5.52 -15.85
N VAL A 88 11.33 -4.59 -15.03
CA VAL A 88 10.00 -4.72 -14.42
C VAL A 88 8.96 -4.39 -15.48
N ILE A 89 8.03 -5.31 -15.72
CA ILE A 89 6.97 -5.14 -16.72
C ILE A 89 5.58 -4.99 -16.08
N GLY A 90 5.47 -5.27 -14.79
CA GLY A 90 4.19 -5.19 -14.10
C GLY A 90 4.31 -5.61 -12.66
N PHE A 91 3.17 -5.86 -12.05
CA PHE A 91 3.07 -6.17 -10.63
C PHE A 91 1.99 -7.21 -10.38
N LYS A 92 2.21 -8.03 -9.35
CA LYS A 92 1.16 -8.83 -8.74
C LYS A 92 0.78 -8.16 -7.43
N MET A 93 -0.48 -7.78 -7.30
CA MET A 93 -1.03 -7.17 -6.11
C MET A 93 -1.90 -8.20 -5.39
N HIS A 94 -1.63 -8.41 -4.11
CA HIS A 94 -2.38 -9.34 -3.27
C HIS A 94 -2.91 -8.57 -2.05
N TRP A 95 -4.11 -8.90 -1.59
CA TRP A 95 -4.73 -8.23 -0.45
C TRP A 95 -5.56 -9.17 0.40
N TYR A 96 -5.70 -8.83 1.68
CA TYR A 96 -6.62 -9.50 2.59
C TYR A 96 -7.04 -8.54 3.70
N VAL A 97 -8.14 -8.88 4.37
CA VAL A 97 -8.58 -8.17 5.57
C VAL A 97 -7.80 -8.73 6.76
N LYS A 98 -7.25 -7.83 7.57
CA LYS A 98 -6.46 -8.20 8.75
C LYS A 98 -7.31 -8.97 9.77
N ASP A 99 -6.65 -9.79 10.57
CA ASP A 99 -7.28 -10.45 11.72
C ASP A 99 -7.49 -9.45 12.86
N GLU A 100 -8.08 -9.92 13.96
CA GLU A 100 -8.40 -9.05 15.09
C GLU A 100 -7.17 -8.34 15.67
N ALA A 101 -6.05 -9.05 15.83
CA ALA A 101 -4.82 -8.44 16.33
C ALA A 101 -4.29 -7.38 15.37
N GLY A 102 -4.31 -7.63 14.07
CA GLY A 102 -3.90 -6.69 13.05
C GLY A 102 -4.80 -5.45 12.99
N LEU A 103 -6.11 -5.64 13.13
CA LEU A 103 -7.07 -4.52 13.19
C LEU A 103 -6.82 -3.63 14.39
N MET A 104 -6.57 -4.22 15.55
CA MET A 104 -6.29 -3.47 16.77
C MET A 104 -5.00 -2.65 16.63
N LYS A 105 -3.97 -3.24 16.06
CA LYS A 105 -2.69 -2.56 15.82
C LYS A 105 -2.86 -1.38 14.87
N SER A 106 -3.62 -1.55 13.81
CA SER A 106 -3.90 -0.48 12.84
C SER A 106 -4.69 0.65 13.48
N TYR A 107 -5.67 0.32 14.32
CA TYR A 107 -6.45 1.31 15.06
C TYR A 107 -5.54 2.16 15.97
N LYS A 108 -4.65 1.52 16.72
CA LYS A 108 -3.69 2.23 17.56
C LYS A 108 -2.80 3.15 16.76
N GLU A 109 -2.31 2.70 15.60
CA GLU A 109 -1.47 3.53 14.74
C GLU A 109 -2.25 4.72 14.18
N LEU A 110 -3.51 4.51 13.79
CA LEU A 110 -4.38 5.57 13.32
C LEU A 110 -4.57 6.67 14.37
N GLN A 111 -4.63 6.30 15.64
CA GLN A 111 -4.78 7.25 16.76
C GLN A 111 -3.47 7.92 17.15
N SER A 112 -2.34 7.41 16.68
CA SER A 112 -1.01 7.96 16.96
C SER A 112 -0.68 9.12 16.02
N ALA A 113 0.28 9.97 16.41
CA ALA A 113 0.73 11.06 15.56
C ALA A 113 1.29 10.54 14.24
N LYS A 114 0.99 11.23 13.13
CA LYS A 114 1.57 10.89 11.81
C LYS A 114 3.10 10.99 11.84
N VAL A 115 3.62 11.98 12.55
CA VAL A 115 5.07 12.15 12.74
C VAL A 115 5.60 10.93 13.48
N GLY A 116 6.61 10.29 12.92
CA GLY A 116 7.20 9.10 13.50
C GLY A 116 6.58 7.77 13.04
N ARG A 117 5.50 7.81 12.25
CA ARG A 117 4.83 6.58 11.78
C ARG A 117 5.77 5.66 11.02
N THR A 118 6.49 6.19 10.05
CA THR A 118 7.45 5.40 9.25
C THR A 118 8.50 4.76 10.15
N LYS A 119 9.01 5.52 11.12
CA LYS A 119 10.01 5.02 12.06
C LYS A 119 9.45 3.89 12.93
N ARG A 120 8.21 4.02 13.44
CA ARG A 120 7.55 2.98 14.23
C ARG A 120 7.39 1.68 13.43
N GLN A 121 6.93 1.78 12.18
CA GLN A 121 6.75 0.60 11.32
C GLN A 121 8.09 -0.06 11.01
N LYS A 122 9.10 0.72 10.73
CA LYS A 122 10.45 0.22 10.45
C LYS A 122 11.05 -0.47 11.67
N GLY A 123 10.91 0.11 12.85
CA GLY A 123 11.42 -0.47 14.09
C GLY A 123 10.78 -1.83 14.38
N GLU A 124 9.48 -1.98 14.15
CA GLU A 124 8.79 -3.27 14.29
C GLU A 124 9.32 -4.31 13.31
N ALA A 125 9.55 -3.92 12.05
CA ALA A 125 10.09 -4.81 11.04
C ALA A 125 11.50 -5.28 11.42
N ASP A 126 12.35 -4.37 11.89
CA ASP A 126 13.70 -4.69 12.34
C ASP A 126 13.69 -5.65 13.52
N THR A 127 12.77 -5.45 14.47
CA THR A 127 12.61 -6.33 15.62
C THR A 127 12.23 -7.76 15.19
N ILE A 128 11.34 -7.88 14.23
CA ILE A 128 10.92 -9.18 13.70
C ILE A 128 12.10 -9.91 13.03
N ILE A 129 12.90 -9.16 12.27
CA ILE A 129 14.06 -9.73 11.57
C ILE A 129 15.14 -10.21 12.55
N GLU A 130 15.35 -9.49 13.64
CA GLU A 130 16.36 -9.82 14.66
C GLU A 130 16.01 -11.07 15.47
N ASN A 131 14.76 -11.42 15.55
CA ASN A 131 14.27 -12.57 16.28
C ASN A 131 14.16 -13.83 15.41
#